data_7dd151a7ff7eb1be7a9540a56ff1a5e3
#
_entry.id   7dd151a7ff7eb1be7a9540a56ff1a5e3
#
_cell.length_a   1.000
_cell.length_b   1.000
_cell.length_c   1.000
_cell.angle_alpha   90.00
_cell.angle_beta   90.00
_cell.angle_gamma   90.00
#
_symmetry.space_group_name_H-M   'P 1'
#
loop_
_entity.id
_entity.type
_entity.pdbx_description
1 polymer ?
#
loop_
_entity_poly.entity_id
_entity_poly.type
_entity_poly.pdbx_seq_one_letter_code
_entity_poly.pdbx_strand_id
1 'polypeptide(L)'
;KGNDRYHSVGLGVMNLHGYLAKNKIYYGSPEALEFVDTFYMLLNYWTLKASNEIAKDRQESFYNFSNSEYADGTYFKKYLKKIHNYEKGKYKFDFSKIAHLFDGIFIPSLNDWEELNQSIQDFGLYNAYRLATPPTGSISYVNEATASIHPIITKIEERLEGKRGKVYYPAPYLSSETIPYYESAYDIDQRKIIDTYATAQKHVDQGLSMTLFTRSQFAEGMYEWKVGSEYPTEKTTRDLNILRNYAWSQGIKSVYYVRTYTEDGEATDVNECVNCSI
;
A
#
# COMPACT_ATOMS: atom_id res chain seq x y z
N LYS A 1 21.80 17.18 -10.54
CA LYS A 1 22.44 17.32 -9.19
C LYS A 1 21.73 16.46 -8.14
N GLY A 2 20.39 16.40 -8.06
CA GLY A 2 19.70 15.55 -7.08
C GLY A 2 19.85 14.07 -7.40
N ASN A 3 19.59 13.68 -8.65
CA ASN A 3 19.69 12.31 -9.09
C ASN A 3 21.13 11.75 -8.96
N ASP A 4 22.12 12.54 -9.29
CA ASP A 4 23.56 12.15 -9.21
C ASP A 4 24.04 11.92 -7.77
N ARG A 5 23.27 12.35 -6.78
CA ARG A 5 23.61 12.19 -5.35
C ARG A 5 22.85 11.08 -4.68
N TYR A 6 21.60 10.93 -5.03
CA TYR A 6 20.69 10.04 -4.27
C TYR A 6 20.27 8.81 -5.05
N HIS A 7 20.41 8.82 -6.38
CA HIS A 7 20.02 7.72 -7.29
C HIS A 7 18.64 7.14 -6.96
N SER A 8 17.72 8.03 -6.54
CA SER A 8 16.41 7.61 -6.03
C SER A 8 15.57 6.98 -7.11
N VAL A 9 14.93 5.88 -6.80
CA VAL A 9 13.95 5.19 -7.61
C VAL A 9 12.65 5.05 -6.84
N GLY A 10 11.55 4.75 -7.52
CA GLY A 10 10.24 4.56 -6.90
C GLY A 10 9.58 3.32 -7.47
N LEU A 11 9.95 2.13 -6.96
CA LEU A 11 9.24 0.92 -7.28
C LEU A 11 7.92 0.89 -6.51
N GLY A 12 6.81 0.80 -7.24
CA GLY A 12 5.46 0.79 -6.70
C GLY A 12 4.68 -0.46 -7.05
N VAL A 13 3.50 -0.59 -6.45
CA VAL A 13 2.62 -1.75 -6.60
C VAL A 13 1.22 -1.29 -6.97
N MET A 14 0.54 -2.06 -7.81
CA MET A 14 -0.88 -1.95 -8.12
C MET A 14 -1.55 -3.32 -8.06
N ASN A 15 -2.86 -3.35 -8.19
CA ASN A 15 -3.68 -4.56 -8.22
C ASN A 15 -3.80 -5.30 -6.88
N LEU A 16 -3.59 -4.62 -5.74
CA LEU A 16 -3.77 -5.30 -4.45
C LEU A 16 -5.20 -5.83 -4.28
N HIS A 17 -6.22 -5.00 -4.52
CA HIS A 17 -7.61 -5.44 -4.34
C HIS A 17 -7.99 -6.57 -5.31
N GLY A 18 -7.57 -6.47 -6.58
CA GLY A 18 -7.78 -7.54 -7.56
C GLY A 18 -7.13 -8.85 -7.15
N TYR A 19 -5.92 -8.79 -6.64
CA TYR A 19 -5.20 -9.98 -6.16
C TYR A 19 -5.88 -10.60 -4.93
N LEU A 20 -6.30 -9.80 -3.97
CA LEU A 20 -7.02 -10.27 -2.78
C LEU A 20 -8.35 -10.91 -3.16
N ALA A 21 -9.16 -10.26 -4.01
CA ALA A 21 -10.44 -10.78 -4.47
C ALA A 21 -10.29 -12.10 -5.24
N LYS A 22 -9.28 -12.21 -6.11
CA LYS A 22 -8.94 -13.47 -6.82
C LYS A 22 -8.70 -14.62 -5.83
N ASN A 23 -8.07 -14.33 -4.70
CA ASN A 23 -7.75 -15.31 -3.67
C ASN A 23 -8.81 -15.40 -2.56
N LYS A 24 -9.99 -14.79 -2.76
CA LYS A 24 -11.14 -14.85 -1.84
C LYS A 24 -10.80 -14.28 -0.45
N ILE A 25 -10.02 -13.20 -0.42
CA ILE A 25 -9.62 -12.48 0.79
C ILE A 25 -10.30 -11.09 0.78
N TYR A 26 -11.00 -10.76 1.86
CA TYR A 26 -11.59 -9.44 2.02
C TYR A 26 -10.53 -8.37 2.25
N TYR A 27 -10.69 -7.22 1.62
CA TYR A 27 -9.79 -6.09 1.79
C TYR A 27 -9.77 -5.60 3.24
N GLY A 28 -8.57 -5.36 3.78
CA GLY A 28 -8.37 -4.91 5.15
C GLY A 28 -8.75 -5.95 6.23
N SER A 29 -8.98 -7.20 5.85
CA SER A 29 -9.08 -8.31 6.80
C SER A 29 -7.72 -8.63 7.43
N PRO A 30 -7.67 -9.34 8.57
CA PRO A 30 -6.41 -9.79 9.16
C PRO A 30 -5.50 -10.52 8.15
N GLU A 31 -6.08 -11.38 7.32
CA GLU A 31 -5.37 -12.12 6.27
C GLU A 31 -4.80 -11.17 5.19
N ALA A 32 -5.56 -10.15 4.81
CA ALA A 32 -5.10 -9.13 3.85
C ALA A 32 -3.95 -8.31 4.42
N LEU A 33 -4.03 -7.91 5.69
CA LEU A 33 -2.97 -7.14 6.36
C LEU A 33 -1.69 -7.98 6.49
N GLU A 34 -1.82 -9.27 6.80
CA GLU A 34 -0.68 -10.18 6.89
C GLU A 34 -0.03 -10.40 5.52
N PHE A 35 -0.84 -10.54 4.46
CA PHE A 35 -0.34 -10.58 3.09
C PHE A 35 0.44 -9.31 2.74
N VAL A 36 -0.12 -8.13 3.00
CA VAL A 36 0.51 -6.83 2.70
C VAL A 36 1.82 -6.67 3.47
N ASP A 37 1.85 -7.02 4.76
CA ASP A 37 3.04 -6.93 5.60
C ASP A 37 4.16 -7.84 5.08
N THR A 38 3.84 -9.08 4.73
CA THR A 38 4.81 -10.03 4.20
C THR A 38 5.29 -9.62 2.82
N PHE A 39 4.39 -9.27 1.92
CA PHE A 39 4.72 -8.87 0.55
C PHE A 39 5.64 -7.65 0.52
N TYR A 40 5.30 -6.58 1.26
CA TYR A 40 6.13 -5.38 1.30
C TYR A 40 7.45 -5.59 2.06
N MET A 41 7.49 -6.47 3.05
CA MET A 41 8.74 -6.89 3.69
C MET A 41 9.68 -7.56 2.68
N LEU A 42 9.16 -8.48 1.86
CA LEU A 42 9.93 -9.14 0.80
C LEU A 42 10.41 -8.14 -0.26
N LEU A 43 9.52 -7.26 -0.71
CA LEU A 43 9.85 -6.23 -1.68
C LEU A 43 10.97 -5.32 -1.17
N ASN A 44 10.90 -4.92 0.10
CA ASN A 44 11.94 -4.13 0.74
C ASN A 44 13.26 -4.90 0.86
N TYR A 45 13.24 -6.18 1.26
CA TYR A 45 14.45 -7.00 1.33
C TYR A 45 15.16 -7.07 -0.03
N TRP A 46 14.44 -7.40 -1.09
CA TRP A 46 15.02 -7.56 -2.41
C TRP A 46 15.52 -6.24 -3.00
N THR A 47 14.82 -5.13 -2.76
CA THR A 47 15.28 -3.81 -3.21
C THR A 47 16.49 -3.31 -2.43
N LEU A 48 16.61 -3.63 -1.13
CA LEU A 48 17.82 -3.38 -0.34
C LEU A 48 18.99 -4.17 -0.89
N LYS A 49 18.79 -5.48 -1.13
CA LYS A 49 19.84 -6.36 -1.65
C LYS A 49 20.33 -5.89 -3.02
N ALA A 50 19.43 -5.61 -3.95
CA ALA A 50 19.78 -5.10 -5.27
C ALA A 50 20.54 -3.77 -5.21
N SER A 51 20.10 -2.82 -4.36
CA SER A 51 20.79 -1.54 -4.18
C SER A 51 22.16 -1.69 -3.56
N ASN A 52 22.35 -2.67 -2.65
CA ASN A 52 23.65 -2.99 -2.07
C ASN A 52 24.58 -3.64 -3.09
N GLU A 53 24.08 -4.55 -3.94
CA GLU A 53 24.86 -5.15 -5.03
C GLU A 53 25.36 -4.07 -6.01
N ILE A 54 24.50 -3.12 -6.39
CA ILE A 54 24.90 -1.98 -7.24
C ILE A 54 25.98 -1.14 -6.54
N ALA A 55 25.83 -0.88 -5.23
CA ALA A 55 26.83 -0.12 -4.48
C ALA A 55 28.20 -0.82 -4.47
N LYS A 56 28.23 -2.15 -4.33
CA LYS A 56 29.46 -2.96 -4.41
C LYS A 56 30.11 -2.87 -5.78
N ASP A 57 29.32 -3.07 -6.84
CA ASP A 57 29.83 -3.09 -8.22
C ASP A 57 30.38 -1.72 -8.64
N ARG A 58 29.72 -0.65 -8.20
CA ARG A 58 30.11 0.72 -8.52
C ARG A 58 31.10 1.33 -7.54
N GLN A 59 31.31 0.70 -6.39
CA GLN A 59 32.10 1.25 -5.27
C GLN A 59 31.62 2.64 -4.85
N GLU A 60 30.29 2.83 -4.87
CA GLU A 60 29.63 4.09 -4.62
C GLU A 60 28.34 3.87 -3.84
N SER A 61 28.11 4.68 -2.81
CA SER A 61 26.85 4.76 -2.08
C SER A 61 26.19 6.12 -2.28
N PHE A 62 24.89 6.21 -1.98
CA PHE A 62 24.18 7.50 -2.07
C PHE A 62 24.83 8.54 -1.15
N TYR A 63 24.68 9.83 -1.54
CA TYR A 63 25.26 10.94 -0.80
C TYR A 63 24.82 10.96 0.66
N ASN A 64 25.79 11.10 1.56
CA ASN A 64 25.57 11.13 3.01
C ASN A 64 25.08 9.81 3.63
N PHE A 65 25.36 8.68 2.99
CA PHE A 65 25.05 7.34 3.48
C PHE A 65 25.52 7.12 4.93
N SER A 66 26.71 7.58 5.28
CA SER A 66 27.32 7.39 6.61
C SER A 66 26.49 7.96 7.77
N ASN A 67 25.59 8.92 7.49
CA ASN A 67 24.69 9.51 8.48
C ASN A 67 23.28 8.90 8.45
N SER A 68 23.08 7.82 7.70
CA SER A 68 21.79 7.14 7.60
C SER A 68 21.66 6.01 8.64
N GLU A 69 20.42 5.65 8.97
CA GLU A 69 20.09 4.48 9.80
C GLU A 69 20.51 3.14 9.16
N TYR A 70 20.87 3.15 7.89
CA TYR A 70 21.42 1.99 7.21
C TYR A 70 22.89 1.75 7.58
N ALA A 71 23.67 2.82 7.73
CA ALA A 71 25.09 2.75 8.01
C ALA A 71 25.40 2.21 9.41
N ASP A 72 24.55 2.50 10.40
CA ASP A 72 24.69 2.02 11.77
C ASP A 72 23.84 0.77 12.08
N GLY A 73 23.11 0.26 11.09
CA GLY A 73 22.22 -0.92 11.22
C GLY A 73 20.92 -0.66 12.00
N THR A 74 20.66 0.57 12.43
CA THR A 74 19.43 0.90 13.20
C THR A 74 18.17 0.59 12.41
N TYR A 75 18.19 0.81 11.10
CA TYR A 75 17.07 0.48 10.20
C TYR A 75 16.63 -0.99 10.29
N PHE A 76 17.58 -1.92 10.48
CA PHE A 76 17.30 -3.35 10.47
C PHE A 76 16.75 -3.90 11.79
N LYS A 77 16.88 -3.17 12.90
CA LYS A 77 16.41 -3.62 14.23
C LYS A 77 14.96 -4.08 14.24
N LYS A 78 14.07 -3.42 13.47
CA LYS A 78 12.66 -3.80 13.39
C LYS A 78 12.45 -5.16 12.72
N TYR A 79 13.24 -5.50 11.70
CA TYR A 79 13.17 -6.78 10.98
C TYR A 79 13.79 -7.89 11.80
N LEU A 80 15.00 -7.70 12.31
CA LEU A 80 15.71 -8.66 13.13
C LEU A 80 14.89 -9.05 14.37
N LYS A 81 14.30 -8.08 15.07
CA LYS A 81 13.40 -8.33 16.21
C LYS A 81 12.14 -9.08 15.81
N LYS A 82 11.52 -8.72 14.69
CA LYS A 82 10.28 -9.34 14.20
C LYS A 82 10.51 -10.81 13.86
N ILE A 83 11.52 -11.10 13.04
CA ILE A 83 11.83 -12.45 12.57
C ILE A 83 12.31 -13.33 13.73
N HIS A 84 13.17 -12.83 14.62
CA HIS A 84 13.58 -13.54 15.80
C HIS A 84 12.40 -13.96 16.70
N ASN A 85 11.42 -13.08 16.87
CA ASN A 85 10.22 -13.40 17.64
C ASN A 85 9.32 -14.42 16.93
N TYR A 86 9.27 -14.39 15.61
CA TYR A 86 8.56 -15.37 14.78
C TYR A 86 9.19 -16.75 14.90
N GLU A 87 10.49 -16.89 14.70
CA GLU A 87 11.24 -18.16 14.83
C GLU A 87 11.12 -18.76 16.24
N LYS A 88 10.99 -17.93 17.28
CA LYS A 88 10.77 -18.37 18.66
C LYS A 88 9.30 -18.67 19.01
N GLY A 89 8.38 -18.59 18.03
CA GLY A 89 6.96 -18.86 18.24
C GLY A 89 6.25 -17.87 19.16
N LYS A 90 6.85 -16.68 19.41
CA LYS A 90 6.27 -15.63 20.26
C LYS A 90 5.15 -14.84 19.58
N TYR A 91 5.11 -14.84 18.27
CA TYR A 91 4.01 -14.30 17.49
C TYR A 91 3.28 -15.42 16.80
N LYS A 92 2.02 -15.62 17.16
CA LYS A 92 1.09 -16.38 16.35
C LYS A 92 0.67 -15.51 15.16
N PHE A 93 1.51 -15.44 14.15
CA PHE A 93 0.99 -15.15 12.82
C PHE A 93 0.24 -16.40 12.39
N ASP A 94 -1.04 -16.26 12.11
CA ASP A 94 -1.75 -17.32 11.43
C ASP A 94 -1.42 -17.26 9.93
N PHE A 95 -0.10 -17.32 9.65
CA PHE A 95 0.44 -17.38 8.28
C PHE A 95 -0.16 -18.56 7.51
N SER A 96 -0.75 -19.52 8.21
CA SER A 96 -1.37 -20.71 7.62
C SER A 96 -2.42 -20.37 6.56
N LYS A 97 -3.15 -19.27 6.71
CA LYS A 97 -4.19 -18.87 5.77
C LYS A 97 -3.68 -18.25 4.48
N ILE A 98 -2.50 -17.63 4.52
CA ILE A 98 -1.90 -16.96 3.37
C ILE A 98 -0.60 -17.60 2.87
N ALA A 99 -0.11 -18.64 3.56
CA ALA A 99 1.15 -19.32 3.23
C ALA A 99 1.19 -19.77 1.76
N HIS A 100 0.09 -20.31 1.26
CA HIS A 100 -0.04 -20.77 -0.13
C HIS A 100 0.17 -19.64 -1.17
N LEU A 101 -0.02 -18.36 -0.78
CA LEU A 101 0.22 -17.22 -1.68
C LEU A 101 1.71 -16.94 -1.89
N PHE A 102 2.56 -17.54 -1.06
CA PHE A 102 4.02 -17.40 -1.11
C PHE A 102 4.71 -18.73 -1.45
N ASP A 103 3.97 -19.73 -1.93
CA ASP A 103 4.54 -21.01 -2.35
C ASP A 103 5.61 -20.79 -3.44
N GLY A 104 6.80 -21.34 -3.22
CA GLY A 104 7.95 -21.16 -4.12
C GLY A 104 8.63 -19.79 -4.04
N ILE A 105 8.18 -18.89 -3.18
CA ILE A 105 8.82 -17.60 -2.93
C ILE A 105 9.83 -17.75 -1.79
N PHE A 106 11.06 -17.29 -2.03
CA PHE A 106 12.09 -17.25 -0.98
C PHE A 106 11.72 -16.21 0.09
N ILE A 107 11.54 -16.67 1.32
CA ILE A 107 11.31 -15.81 2.50
C ILE A 107 12.62 -15.74 3.28
N PRO A 108 13.23 -14.54 3.43
CA PRO A 108 14.49 -14.37 4.13
C PRO A 108 14.40 -14.80 5.60
N SER A 109 15.34 -15.62 6.03
CA SER A 109 15.53 -15.99 7.42
C SER A 109 16.17 -14.85 8.24
N LEU A 110 16.29 -15.04 9.55
CA LEU A 110 17.03 -14.12 10.41
C LEU A 110 18.47 -13.93 9.92
N ASN A 111 19.14 -15.01 9.57
CA ASN A 111 20.52 -14.99 9.07
C ASN A 111 20.63 -14.19 7.75
N ASP A 112 19.70 -14.35 6.82
CA ASP A 112 19.69 -13.59 5.56
C ASP A 112 19.57 -12.07 5.81
N TRP A 113 18.78 -11.67 6.79
CA TRP A 113 18.66 -10.26 7.19
C TRP A 113 19.90 -9.74 7.91
N GLU A 114 20.55 -10.55 8.73
CA GLU A 114 21.81 -10.21 9.41
C GLU A 114 22.93 -10.04 8.41
N GLU A 115 23.07 -10.97 7.45
CA GLU A 115 24.06 -10.88 6.36
C GLU A 115 23.83 -9.65 5.48
N LEU A 116 22.57 -9.35 5.13
CA LEU A 116 22.25 -8.15 4.35
C LEU A 116 22.56 -6.88 5.13
N ASN A 117 22.23 -6.83 6.43
CA ASN A 117 22.56 -5.70 7.29
C ASN A 117 24.07 -5.45 7.34
N GLN A 118 24.85 -6.50 7.59
CA GLN A 118 26.31 -6.38 7.62
C GLN A 118 26.87 -5.92 6.27
N SER A 119 26.40 -6.51 5.19
CA SER A 119 26.82 -6.16 3.85
C SER A 119 26.52 -4.69 3.48
N ILE A 120 25.38 -4.16 3.94
CA ILE A 120 25.02 -2.75 3.73
C ILE A 120 25.88 -1.82 4.57
N GLN A 121 26.22 -2.19 5.80
CA GLN A 121 27.17 -1.42 6.62
C GLN A 121 28.55 -1.36 5.99
N ASP A 122 29.01 -2.45 5.39
CA ASP A 122 30.34 -2.55 4.79
C ASP A 122 30.45 -1.84 3.43
N PHE A 123 29.41 -1.93 2.59
CA PHE A 123 29.48 -1.50 1.19
C PHE A 123 28.47 -0.40 0.82
N GLY A 124 27.52 -0.08 1.70
CA GLY A 124 26.52 0.95 1.48
C GLY A 124 25.30 0.52 0.64
N LEU A 125 24.49 1.51 0.31
CA LEU A 125 23.38 1.43 -0.63
C LEU A 125 23.58 2.46 -1.73
N TYR A 126 23.32 2.06 -2.97
CA TYR A 126 23.39 2.97 -4.12
C TYR A 126 22.20 3.94 -4.16
N ASN A 127 20.99 3.46 -3.86
CA ASN A 127 19.75 4.23 -3.90
C ASN A 127 19.33 4.71 -2.51
N ALA A 128 19.20 6.01 -2.30
CA ALA A 128 18.70 6.59 -1.05
C ALA A 128 17.23 6.27 -0.78
N TYR A 129 16.41 6.23 -1.85
CA TYR A 129 15.01 5.84 -1.82
C TYR A 129 14.75 4.79 -2.89
N ARG A 130 13.90 3.80 -2.59
CA ARG A 130 13.69 2.61 -3.43
C ARG A 130 12.22 2.32 -3.70
N LEU A 131 11.36 2.47 -2.71
CA LEU A 131 9.96 2.10 -2.76
C LEU A 131 9.04 3.31 -2.68
N ALA A 132 8.01 3.32 -3.51
CA ALA A 132 6.91 4.28 -3.48
C ALA A 132 5.62 3.56 -3.89
N THR A 133 4.45 4.10 -3.54
CA THR A 133 3.18 3.59 -4.05
C THR A 133 2.40 4.72 -4.70
N PRO A 134 2.48 4.84 -6.03
CA PRO A 134 1.79 5.88 -6.78
C PRO A 134 0.30 5.57 -6.96
N PRO A 135 -0.53 6.53 -7.44
CA PRO A 135 -1.96 6.31 -7.68
C PRO A 135 -2.26 5.30 -8.79
N THR A 136 -1.40 5.17 -9.79
CA THR A 136 -1.50 4.26 -10.97
C THR A 136 -2.84 4.33 -11.73
N GLY A 137 -3.49 5.50 -11.75
CA GLY A 137 -4.82 5.65 -12.34
C GLY A 137 -4.93 5.17 -13.79
N SER A 138 -4.10 5.69 -14.70
CA SER A 138 -4.14 5.33 -16.12
C SER A 138 -3.47 3.98 -16.44
N ILE A 139 -2.32 3.71 -15.80
CA ILE A 139 -1.55 2.48 -16.08
C ILE A 139 -2.28 1.21 -15.62
N SER A 140 -3.15 1.31 -14.62
CA SER A 140 -3.93 0.16 -14.13
C SER A 140 -4.89 -0.37 -15.20
N TYR A 141 -5.48 0.49 -16.04
CA TYR A 141 -6.35 0.04 -17.15
C TYR A 141 -5.57 -0.72 -18.22
N VAL A 142 -4.37 -0.24 -18.55
CA VAL A 142 -3.50 -0.92 -19.53
C VAL A 142 -3.10 -2.32 -19.05
N ASN A 143 -2.94 -2.48 -17.74
CA ASN A 143 -2.54 -3.75 -17.13
C ASN A 143 -3.73 -4.59 -16.62
N GLU A 144 -4.97 -4.21 -16.91
CA GLU A 144 -6.17 -4.89 -16.41
C GLU A 144 -6.10 -5.14 -14.90
N ALA A 145 -5.72 -4.10 -14.14
CA ALA A 145 -5.40 -4.15 -12.72
C ALA A 145 -6.25 -3.15 -11.94
N THR A 146 -6.43 -3.37 -10.64
CA THR A 146 -6.95 -2.33 -9.75
C THR A 146 -5.88 -1.28 -9.46
N ALA A 147 -6.29 -0.01 -9.36
CA ALA A 147 -5.35 1.09 -9.13
C ALA A 147 -4.72 1.03 -7.74
N SER A 148 -3.41 1.27 -7.67
CA SER A 148 -2.66 1.36 -6.41
C SER A 148 -2.90 0.15 -5.48
N ILE A 149 -2.98 0.40 -4.19
CA ILE A 149 -3.30 -0.58 -3.16
C ILE A 149 -4.61 -0.28 -2.43
N HIS A 150 -5.40 0.70 -2.90
CA HIS A 150 -6.73 1.00 -2.36
C HIS A 150 -7.81 0.07 -2.94
N PRO A 151 -8.98 -0.03 -2.28
CA PRO A 151 -10.12 -0.76 -2.83
C PRO A 151 -10.65 -0.10 -4.11
N ILE A 152 -11.35 -0.88 -4.93
CA ILE A 152 -12.06 -0.35 -6.10
C ILE A 152 -13.19 0.60 -5.68
N ILE A 153 -13.54 1.52 -6.55
CA ILE A 153 -14.69 2.42 -6.36
C ILE A 153 -15.98 1.68 -6.76
N THR A 154 -15.97 1.02 -7.92
CA THR A 154 -17.07 0.25 -8.46
C THR A 154 -16.57 -1.03 -9.12
N LYS A 155 -17.41 -2.06 -9.18
CA LYS A 155 -17.09 -3.35 -9.80
C LYS A 155 -16.96 -3.27 -11.32
N ILE A 156 -17.70 -2.35 -11.94
CA ILE A 156 -17.60 -2.05 -13.37
C ILE A 156 -17.54 -0.53 -13.47
N GLU A 157 -16.42 -0.02 -13.97
CA GLU A 157 -16.24 1.41 -14.17
C GLU A 157 -16.67 1.80 -15.58
N GLU A 158 -17.51 2.85 -15.71
CA GLU A 158 -17.87 3.44 -16.98
C GLU A 158 -17.01 4.67 -17.25
N ARG A 159 -16.40 4.74 -18.41
CA ARG A 159 -15.63 5.91 -18.86
C ARG A 159 -16.05 6.37 -20.24
N LEU A 160 -16.00 7.69 -20.44
CA LEU A 160 -16.15 8.29 -21.76
C LEU A 160 -14.77 8.44 -22.40
N GLU A 161 -14.50 7.64 -23.43
CA GLU A 161 -13.24 7.68 -24.16
C GLU A 161 -13.39 8.34 -25.53
N GLY A 162 -13.34 9.65 -25.57
CA GLY A 162 -13.29 10.44 -26.81
C GLY A 162 -14.27 9.94 -27.87
N LYS A 163 -13.78 9.50 -29.03
CA LYS A 163 -14.58 8.99 -30.15
C LYS A 163 -15.16 7.58 -29.93
N ARG A 164 -14.67 6.83 -28.93
CA ARG A 164 -15.16 5.46 -28.63
C ARG A 164 -16.45 5.45 -27.84
N GLY A 165 -16.85 6.61 -27.27
CA GLY A 165 -18.05 6.69 -26.43
C GLY A 165 -17.82 6.07 -25.06
N LYS A 166 -18.86 5.42 -24.52
CA LYS A 166 -18.80 4.76 -23.21
C LYS A 166 -18.06 3.45 -23.30
N VAL A 167 -17.01 3.29 -22.49
CA VAL A 167 -16.24 2.06 -22.35
C VAL A 167 -16.39 1.56 -20.94
N TYR A 168 -16.56 0.24 -20.76
CA TYR A 168 -16.75 -0.41 -19.47
C TYR A 168 -15.51 -1.19 -19.09
N TYR A 169 -15.00 -0.92 -17.88
CA TYR A 169 -13.86 -1.60 -17.30
C TYR A 169 -14.30 -2.42 -16.09
N PRO A 170 -14.50 -3.74 -16.25
CA PRO A 170 -14.77 -4.61 -15.10
C PRO A 170 -13.53 -4.73 -14.20
N ALA A 171 -13.76 -4.91 -12.90
CA ALA A 171 -12.67 -5.22 -11.99
C ALA A 171 -11.95 -6.52 -12.44
N PRO A 172 -10.62 -6.62 -12.25
CA PRO A 172 -9.85 -7.81 -12.62
C PRO A 172 -10.44 -9.08 -11.98
N TYR A 173 -10.46 -10.17 -12.72
CA TYR A 173 -10.98 -11.47 -12.21
C TYR A 173 -12.44 -11.43 -11.74
N LEU A 174 -13.25 -10.47 -12.18
CA LEU A 174 -14.65 -10.36 -11.78
C LEU A 174 -15.45 -11.58 -12.23
N SER A 175 -16.06 -12.27 -11.27
CA SER A 175 -16.87 -13.47 -11.48
C SER A 175 -17.89 -13.62 -10.35
N SER A 176 -18.86 -14.53 -10.47
CA SER A 176 -19.80 -14.84 -9.38
C SER A 176 -19.12 -15.24 -8.06
N GLU A 177 -17.94 -15.85 -8.14
CA GLU A 177 -17.19 -16.27 -6.97
C GLU A 177 -16.39 -15.13 -6.32
N THR A 178 -15.94 -14.14 -7.09
CA THR A 178 -15.07 -13.06 -6.61
C THR A 178 -15.82 -11.77 -6.27
N ILE A 179 -17.02 -11.57 -6.83
CA ILE A 179 -17.89 -10.41 -6.54
C ILE A 179 -18.05 -10.09 -5.05
N PRO A 180 -18.23 -11.07 -4.13
CA PRO A 180 -18.37 -10.77 -2.70
C PRO A 180 -17.15 -10.11 -2.06
N TYR A 181 -15.97 -10.33 -2.63
CA TYR A 181 -14.69 -9.80 -2.11
C TYR A 181 -14.36 -8.41 -2.65
N TYR A 182 -15.17 -7.89 -3.58
CA TYR A 182 -15.05 -6.54 -4.13
C TYR A 182 -15.98 -5.58 -3.39
N GLU A 183 -15.53 -5.12 -2.23
CA GLU A 183 -16.20 -4.03 -1.50
C GLU A 183 -15.80 -2.68 -2.10
N SER A 184 -16.76 -1.76 -2.25
CA SER A 184 -16.47 -0.40 -2.71
C SER A 184 -15.64 0.36 -1.67
N ALA A 185 -14.69 1.15 -2.13
CA ALA A 185 -13.91 2.04 -1.28
C ALA A 185 -14.78 3.01 -0.46
N TYR A 186 -15.97 3.32 -0.94
CA TYR A 186 -16.94 4.19 -0.24
C TYR A 186 -17.77 3.45 0.81
N ASP A 187 -17.85 2.13 0.76
CA ASP A 187 -18.69 1.31 1.65
C ASP A 187 -17.85 0.61 2.74
N ILE A 188 -16.55 0.50 2.53
CA ILE A 188 -15.63 -0.10 3.49
C ILE A 188 -15.27 0.87 4.63
N ASP A 189 -15.07 0.36 5.85
CA ASP A 189 -14.51 1.18 6.94
C ASP A 189 -13.16 1.78 6.54
N GLN A 190 -13.07 3.10 6.57
CA GLN A 190 -11.86 3.83 6.15
C GLN A 190 -10.63 3.49 6.99
N ARG A 191 -10.80 2.98 8.21
CA ARG A 191 -9.68 2.48 9.03
C ARG A 191 -9.05 1.25 8.40
N LYS A 192 -9.81 0.37 7.76
CA LYS A 192 -9.26 -0.78 7.02
C LYS A 192 -8.35 -0.34 5.88
N ILE A 193 -8.72 0.76 5.20
CA ILE A 193 -7.86 1.37 4.16
C ILE A 193 -6.60 1.93 4.80
N ILE A 194 -6.75 2.72 5.87
CA ILE A 194 -5.62 3.30 6.61
C ILE A 194 -4.68 2.20 7.12
N ASP A 195 -5.21 1.14 7.73
CA ASP A 195 -4.43 0.02 8.28
C ASP A 195 -3.66 -0.73 7.18
N THR A 196 -4.27 -0.91 6.00
CA THR A 196 -3.61 -1.51 4.84
C THR A 196 -2.43 -0.65 4.37
N TYR A 197 -2.64 0.66 4.22
CA TYR A 197 -1.58 1.59 3.85
C TYR A 197 -0.51 1.72 4.95
N ALA A 198 -0.91 1.76 6.21
CA ALA A 198 0.01 1.82 7.34
C ALA A 198 0.90 0.57 7.43
N THR A 199 0.31 -0.59 7.13
CA THR A 199 1.06 -1.85 7.07
C THR A 199 2.11 -1.82 5.96
N ALA A 200 1.77 -1.34 4.76
CA ALA A 200 2.72 -1.15 3.67
C ALA A 200 3.78 -0.08 4.01
N GLN A 201 3.38 1.03 4.67
CA GLN A 201 4.27 2.16 5.00
C GLN A 201 5.42 1.75 5.94
N LYS A 202 5.26 0.70 6.74
CA LYS A 202 6.36 0.16 7.57
C LYS A 202 7.58 -0.25 6.76
N HIS A 203 7.37 -0.60 5.50
CA HIS A 203 8.39 -1.15 4.60
C HIS A 203 8.78 -0.17 3.48
N VAL A 204 7.97 0.84 3.22
CA VAL A 204 8.16 1.80 2.12
C VAL A 204 8.87 3.04 2.62
N ASP A 205 9.99 3.38 2.00
CA ASP A 205 10.84 4.50 2.41
C ASP A 205 10.30 5.87 1.98
N GLN A 206 9.49 5.94 0.94
CA GLN A 206 8.80 7.17 0.50
C GLN A 206 7.35 7.21 0.99
N GLY A 207 6.61 8.26 0.63
CA GLY A 207 5.17 8.35 0.91
C GLY A 207 4.35 7.39 0.05
N LEU A 208 3.16 7.07 0.53
CA LEU A 208 2.15 6.32 -0.19
C LEU A 208 1.04 7.27 -0.61
N SER A 209 0.53 7.13 -1.84
CA SER A 209 -0.58 7.94 -2.34
C SER A 209 -1.92 7.44 -1.80
N MET A 210 -2.12 7.56 -0.50
CA MET A 210 -3.34 7.12 0.18
C MET A 210 -4.50 8.07 -0.09
N THR A 211 -5.63 7.53 -0.53
CA THR A 211 -6.89 8.26 -0.69
C THR A 211 -7.86 7.84 0.42
N LEU A 212 -8.50 8.81 1.04
CA LEU A 212 -9.66 8.60 1.90
C LEU A 212 -10.93 8.77 1.07
N PHE A 213 -11.87 7.86 1.25
CA PHE A 213 -13.15 7.87 0.56
C PHE A 213 -14.26 8.20 1.55
N THR A 214 -15.13 9.12 1.20
CA THR A 214 -16.19 9.58 2.10
C THR A 214 -17.49 9.73 1.35
N ARG A 215 -18.62 9.47 2.02
CA ARG A 215 -19.97 9.81 1.57
C ARG A 215 -20.46 11.00 2.38
N SER A 216 -21.42 11.76 1.85
CA SER A 216 -22.09 12.83 2.60
C SER A 216 -22.88 12.28 3.77
N GLN A 217 -23.39 11.04 3.64
CA GLN A 217 -24.11 10.32 4.69
C GLN A 217 -23.36 9.06 5.11
N PHE A 218 -23.55 8.64 6.36
CA PHE A 218 -23.01 7.38 6.85
C PHE A 218 -23.93 6.23 6.44
N ALA A 219 -23.36 5.15 5.91
CA ALA A 219 -24.09 3.90 5.80
C ALA A 219 -24.11 3.20 7.17
N GLU A 220 -25.19 2.49 7.46
CA GLU A 220 -25.35 1.69 8.68
C GLU A 220 -24.20 0.68 8.81
N GLY A 221 -23.60 0.57 10.00
CA GLY A 221 -22.47 -0.33 10.26
C GLY A 221 -21.09 0.18 9.84
N MET A 222 -21.00 1.31 9.15
CA MET A 222 -19.73 1.82 8.61
C MET A 222 -18.73 2.33 9.67
N TYR A 223 -19.21 2.58 10.89
CA TYR A 223 -18.42 3.09 12.02
C TYR A 223 -18.86 2.44 13.33
N GLU A 224 -18.60 1.16 13.48
CA GLU A 224 -18.87 0.39 14.71
C GLU A 224 -18.19 0.97 15.96
N TRP A 225 -17.17 1.81 15.77
CA TRP A 225 -16.43 2.47 16.85
C TRP A 225 -17.13 3.72 17.44
N LYS A 226 -18.22 4.21 16.83
CA LYS A 226 -19.08 5.25 17.40
C LYS A 226 -20.15 4.64 18.32
N VAL A 227 -19.72 3.88 19.31
CA VAL A 227 -20.62 3.24 20.29
C VAL A 227 -21.30 4.32 21.13
N GLY A 228 -22.63 4.36 21.12
CA GLY A 228 -23.45 5.10 22.11
C GLY A 228 -24.06 6.42 21.66
N SER A 229 -23.99 6.80 20.39
CA SER A 229 -24.78 7.91 19.85
C SER A 229 -25.69 7.43 18.73
N GLU A 230 -26.90 7.98 18.64
CA GLU A 230 -27.68 7.95 17.40
C GLU A 230 -26.72 8.33 16.27
N TYR A 231 -26.57 7.48 15.25
CA TYR A 231 -25.66 7.73 14.15
C TYR A 231 -26.05 9.06 13.50
N PRO A 232 -25.19 10.08 13.53
CA PRO A 232 -25.49 11.27 12.76
C PRO A 232 -25.58 10.86 11.30
N THR A 233 -26.68 11.18 10.67
CA THR A 233 -26.91 10.87 9.25
C THR A 233 -25.93 11.62 8.33
N GLU A 234 -25.32 12.69 8.83
CA GLU A 234 -24.41 13.53 8.06
C GLU A 234 -22.97 13.48 8.60
N LYS A 235 -22.02 13.38 7.69
CA LYS A 235 -20.60 13.51 8.00
C LYS A 235 -20.21 14.96 8.23
N THR A 236 -19.33 15.14 9.19
CA THR A 236 -18.76 16.44 9.53
C THR A 236 -17.25 16.48 9.22
N THR A 237 -16.70 17.68 9.18
CA THR A 237 -15.24 17.88 9.09
C THR A 237 -14.49 17.26 10.27
N ARG A 238 -15.16 17.08 11.41
CA ARG A 238 -14.61 16.40 12.59
C ARG A 238 -14.33 14.93 12.29
N ASP A 239 -15.22 14.24 11.58
CA ASP A 239 -15.05 12.82 11.23
C ASP A 239 -13.85 12.64 10.31
N LEU A 240 -13.68 13.53 9.34
CA LEU A 240 -12.50 13.53 8.47
C LEU A 240 -11.20 13.79 9.26
N ASN A 241 -11.23 14.70 10.22
CA ASN A 241 -10.08 14.98 11.08
C ASN A 241 -9.73 13.78 11.98
N ILE A 242 -10.71 13.04 12.48
CA ILE A 242 -10.49 11.80 13.23
C ILE A 242 -9.75 10.78 12.35
N LEU A 243 -10.17 10.57 11.11
CA LEU A 243 -9.50 9.66 10.19
C LEU A 243 -8.07 10.11 9.86
N ARG A 244 -7.84 11.42 9.64
CA ARG A 244 -6.50 11.97 9.42
C ARG A 244 -5.58 11.78 10.63
N ASN A 245 -6.09 12.04 11.83
CA ASN A 245 -5.34 11.81 13.07
C ASN A 245 -5.04 10.32 13.28
N TYR A 246 -6.00 9.45 12.95
CA TYR A 246 -5.77 8.02 12.98
C TYR A 246 -4.67 7.61 11.99
N ALA A 247 -4.74 8.07 10.74
CA ALA A 247 -3.71 7.80 9.74
C ALA A 247 -2.32 8.25 10.21
N TRP A 248 -2.23 9.46 10.75
CA TRP A 248 -0.97 9.97 11.31
C TRP A 248 -0.46 9.10 12.46
N SER A 249 -1.34 8.71 13.41
CA SER A 249 -0.98 7.85 14.55
C SER A 249 -0.49 6.46 14.11
N GLN A 250 -0.93 5.98 12.94
CA GLN A 250 -0.48 4.73 12.34
C GLN A 250 0.81 4.87 11.51
N GLY A 251 1.42 6.06 11.46
CA GLY A 251 2.69 6.32 10.78
C GLY A 251 2.56 6.60 9.28
N ILE A 252 1.36 6.90 8.78
CA ILE A 252 1.15 7.36 7.40
C ILE A 252 1.85 8.70 7.20
N LYS A 253 2.71 8.79 6.17
CA LYS A 253 3.48 10.02 5.87
C LYS A 253 2.65 11.08 5.15
N SER A 254 1.67 10.68 4.34
CA SER A 254 0.83 11.59 3.55
C SER A 254 -0.54 11.03 3.26
N VAL A 255 -1.55 11.91 3.24
CA VAL A 255 -2.87 11.66 2.65
C VAL A 255 -2.89 12.41 1.33
N TYR A 256 -3.11 11.70 0.22
CA TYR A 256 -3.04 12.24 -1.13
C TYR A 256 -4.35 12.95 -1.52
N TYR A 257 -5.48 12.23 -1.45
CA TYR A 257 -6.81 12.76 -1.74
C TYR A 257 -7.82 12.42 -0.65
N VAL A 258 -8.87 13.24 -0.59
CA VAL A 258 -10.15 12.91 0.02
C VAL A 258 -11.20 12.98 -1.07
N ARG A 259 -11.79 11.85 -1.43
CA ARG A 259 -12.84 11.75 -2.45
C ARG A 259 -14.19 11.63 -1.78
N THR A 260 -15.13 12.49 -2.16
CA THR A 260 -16.50 12.47 -1.64
C THR A 260 -17.44 11.94 -2.72
N TYR A 261 -18.22 10.92 -2.36
CA TYR A 261 -19.32 10.45 -3.19
C TYR A 261 -20.53 11.37 -3.01
N THR A 262 -21.10 11.85 -4.11
CA THR A 262 -22.37 12.60 -4.15
C THR A 262 -23.42 11.75 -4.85
N GLU A 263 -24.67 11.75 -4.34
CA GLU A 263 -25.75 10.92 -4.87
C GLU A 263 -26.20 11.31 -6.30
N ASP A 264 -25.83 12.50 -6.76
CA ASP A 264 -26.16 12.99 -8.09
C ASP A 264 -25.40 12.29 -9.24
N GLY A 265 -24.76 11.15 -8.94
CA GLY A 265 -24.32 10.15 -9.92
C GLY A 265 -23.14 10.53 -10.81
N GLU A 266 -22.60 11.72 -10.69
CA GLU A 266 -21.35 12.09 -11.33
C GLU A 266 -20.21 12.03 -10.30
N ALA A 267 -19.50 10.91 -10.30
CA ALA A 267 -18.14 10.95 -9.79
C ALA A 267 -17.43 12.07 -10.57
N THR A 268 -17.16 13.17 -9.90
CA THR A 268 -16.43 14.32 -10.46
C THR A 268 -14.97 13.99 -10.79
N ASP A 269 -14.69 12.76 -11.16
CA ASP A 269 -13.36 12.21 -11.43
C ASP A 269 -12.86 12.46 -12.86
N VAL A 270 -13.69 13.00 -13.74
CA VAL A 270 -13.29 13.20 -15.15
C VAL A 270 -12.35 14.41 -15.30
N ASN A 271 -12.30 15.32 -14.34
CA ASN A 271 -11.52 16.57 -14.46
C ASN A 271 -10.19 16.57 -13.67
N GLU A 272 -9.92 15.61 -12.81
CA GLU A 272 -8.69 15.63 -11.98
C GLU A 272 -7.48 14.96 -12.62
N CYS A 273 -7.67 14.10 -13.62
CA CYS A 273 -6.55 13.49 -14.36
C CYS A 273 -5.90 14.39 -15.42
N VAL A 274 -6.47 15.55 -15.73
CA VAL A 274 -5.91 16.45 -16.76
C VAL A 274 -4.66 17.20 -16.27
N ASN A 275 -4.45 17.28 -14.95
CA ASN A 275 -3.30 17.97 -14.36
C ASN A 275 -2.10 17.07 -14.00
N CYS A 276 -2.18 15.76 -14.27
CA CYS A 276 -1.02 14.85 -14.09
C CYS A 276 -0.22 14.62 -15.38
N SER A 277 -0.49 15.37 -16.44
CA SER A 277 0.19 15.25 -17.73
C SER A 277 1.05 16.49 -17.98
N ILE A 278 2.05 16.75 -17.13
CA ILE A 278 3.22 17.57 -17.47
C ILE A 278 4.45 16.94 -16.85
#